data_7bb442102f901f85d3c10b83902a71ff
#
_entry.id   7bb442102f901f85d3c10b83902a71ff
#
_cell.length_a   1.000
_cell.length_b   1.000
_cell.length_c   1.000
_cell.angle_alpha   90.00
_cell.angle_beta   90.00
_cell.angle_gamma   90.00
#
_symmetry.space_group_name_H-M   'P 1'
#
loop_
_entity.id
_entity.type
_entity.pdbx_description
1 polymer ?
#
loop_
_entity_poly.entity_id
_entity_poly.type
_entity_poly.pdbx_seq_one_letter_code
_entity_poly.pdbx_strand_id
1 'polypeptide(L)'
;MPDFASRDPLTPAFWDERFDRQFTPWDRGAMPAALQAFVAQAPGPRTVAGQPPAVLLPGCGAAWELALMLEAGWDATAIDFSPVAVARAKALAGRYAGHIVQADFFDYVPSRPLDLVYEQAFLCALPRARRLDVAERWAELLAPGGLLAGYFFFDDVLKGPPFGIARAELDALLAPHFDCIADDAVTDSIPVFAGKERWMIWRRR
;
A
#
# COMPACT_ATOMS: atom_id res chain seq x y z
N MET A 1 25.71 6.75 -0.78
CA MET A 1 24.45 6.33 -1.45
C MET A 1 24.76 6.06 -2.92
N PRO A 2 24.12 5.07 -3.56
CA PRO A 2 24.24 4.89 -5.01
C PRO A 2 23.86 6.18 -5.73
N ASP A 3 24.57 6.51 -6.80
CA ASP A 3 24.17 7.63 -7.66
C ASP A 3 23.12 7.12 -8.67
N PHE A 4 21.89 7.67 -8.57
CA PHE A 4 20.78 7.33 -9.44
C PHE A 4 20.57 8.41 -10.49
N ALA A 5 20.32 8.01 -11.74
CA ALA A 5 20.09 8.93 -12.86
C ALA A 5 18.68 9.56 -12.76
N SER A 6 17.67 8.76 -12.45
CA SER A 6 16.30 9.26 -12.31
C SER A 6 16.04 9.85 -10.91
N ARG A 7 15.46 11.06 -10.89
CA ARG A 7 15.24 11.86 -9.67
C ARG A 7 13.76 12.04 -9.33
N ASP A 8 12.85 11.79 -10.26
CA ASP A 8 11.42 12.03 -10.09
C ASP A 8 10.66 10.76 -9.73
N PRO A 9 10.18 10.61 -8.46
CA PRO A 9 9.44 9.43 -8.03
C PRO A 9 8.05 9.27 -8.67
N LEU A 10 7.59 10.25 -9.44
CA LEU A 10 6.35 10.15 -10.22
C LEU A 10 6.56 9.46 -11.58
N THR A 11 7.77 9.00 -11.88
CA THR A 11 8.08 8.29 -13.12
C THR A 11 8.46 6.83 -12.87
N PRO A 12 8.03 5.88 -13.72
CA PRO A 12 8.47 4.49 -13.61
C PRO A 12 9.99 4.34 -13.58
N ALA A 13 10.71 5.12 -14.38
CA ALA A 13 12.17 5.06 -14.48
C ALA A 13 12.90 5.27 -13.14
N PHE A 14 12.31 6.08 -12.22
CA PHE A 14 12.86 6.25 -10.87
C PHE A 14 12.87 4.95 -10.08
N TRP A 15 11.79 4.19 -10.15
CA TRP A 15 11.62 2.93 -9.41
C TRP A 15 12.32 1.79 -10.14
N ASP A 16 12.22 1.74 -11.48
CA ASP A 16 12.90 0.72 -12.31
C ASP A 16 14.39 0.67 -11.99
N GLU A 17 15.07 1.83 -11.98
CA GLU A 17 16.49 1.90 -11.67
C GLU A 17 16.83 1.35 -10.27
N ARG A 18 15.96 1.55 -9.28
CA ARG A 18 16.14 1.05 -7.91
C ARG A 18 15.91 -0.45 -7.80
N PHE A 19 14.87 -0.95 -8.44
CA PHE A 19 14.59 -2.39 -8.49
C PHE A 19 15.68 -3.15 -9.26
N ASP A 20 16.14 -2.65 -10.41
CA ASP A 20 17.23 -3.24 -11.20
C ASP A 20 18.54 -3.32 -10.40
N ARG A 21 18.85 -2.28 -9.64
CA ARG A 21 20.04 -2.23 -8.79
C ARG A 21 19.86 -2.92 -7.44
N GLN A 22 18.73 -3.56 -7.19
CA GLN A 22 18.40 -4.20 -5.91
C GLN A 22 18.54 -3.25 -4.69
N PHE A 23 18.34 -1.95 -4.93
CA PHE A 23 18.33 -0.94 -3.88
C PHE A 23 16.89 -0.67 -3.43
N THR A 24 16.35 -1.57 -2.62
CA THR A 24 14.96 -1.55 -2.14
C THR A 24 14.92 -1.55 -0.59
N PRO A 25 15.44 -0.50 0.10
CA PRO A 25 15.50 -0.48 1.56
C PRO A 25 14.14 -0.46 2.25
N TRP A 26 13.06 -0.19 1.51
CA TRP A 26 11.66 -0.26 1.94
C TRP A 26 11.06 -1.68 1.83
N ASP A 27 11.74 -2.60 1.14
CA ASP A 27 11.28 -3.97 0.96
C ASP A 27 11.57 -4.78 2.21
N ARG A 28 10.52 -5.28 2.85
CA ARG A 28 10.62 -6.08 4.08
C ARG A 28 11.15 -7.49 3.83
N GLY A 29 10.99 -8.00 2.61
CA GLY A 29 11.37 -9.37 2.25
C GLY A 29 10.51 -10.45 2.93
N ALA A 30 9.46 -10.04 3.65
CA ALA A 30 8.58 -10.93 4.39
C ALA A 30 7.23 -10.26 4.65
N MET A 31 6.27 -11.05 5.09
CA MET A 31 4.92 -10.61 5.42
C MET A 31 4.89 -9.89 6.78
N PRO A 32 4.28 -8.69 6.88
CA PRO A 32 4.20 -7.94 8.13
C PRO A 32 3.28 -8.61 9.17
N ALA A 33 3.67 -8.56 10.46
CA ALA A 33 2.94 -9.25 11.52
C ALA A 33 1.52 -8.70 11.75
N ALA A 34 1.34 -7.37 11.68
CA ALA A 34 0.01 -6.78 11.86
C ALA A 34 -0.95 -7.16 10.73
N LEU A 35 -0.47 -7.27 9.48
CA LEU A 35 -1.28 -7.78 8.38
C LEU A 35 -1.67 -9.25 8.58
N GLN A 36 -0.73 -10.09 9.04
CA GLN A 36 -1.06 -11.50 9.34
C GLN A 36 -2.16 -11.60 10.40
N ALA A 37 -2.05 -10.81 11.48
CA ALA A 37 -3.07 -10.76 12.53
C ALA A 37 -4.41 -10.24 11.99
N PHE A 38 -4.39 -9.22 11.14
CA PHE A 38 -5.59 -8.64 10.52
C PHE A 38 -6.30 -9.65 9.62
N VAL A 39 -5.56 -10.36 8.77
CA VAL A 39 -6.13 -11.39 7.87
C VAL A 39 -6.67 -12.59 8.65
N ALA A 40 -6.03 -12.97 9.76
CA ALA A 40 -6.47 -14.08 10.60
C ALA A 40 -7.75 -13.76 11.41
N GLN A 41 -8.12 -12.49 11.59
CA GLN A 41 -9.33 -12.09 12.28
C GLN A 41 -10.54 -12.25 11.37
N ALA A 42 -11.46 -13.15 11.74
CA ALA A 42 -12.76 -13.27 11.06
C ALA A 42 -13.81 -12.36 11.72
N PRO A 43 -14.72 -11.74 10.96
CA PRO A 43 -14.73 -11.67 9.50
C PRO A 43 -13.82 -10.55 8.99
N GLY A 44 -13.03 -10.81 7.95
CA GLY A 44 -12.25 -9.80 7.22
C GLY A 44 -13.08 -8.57 6.78
N PRO A 45 -12.61 -7.76 5.81
CA PRO A 45 -13.37 -6.62 5.31
C PRO A 45 -14.80 -7.03 4.98
N ARG A 46 -15.80 -6.23 5.41
CA ARG A 46 -17.20 -6.55 5.16
C ARG A 46 -17.48 -6.53 3.67
N THR A 47 -18.00 -7.60 3.15
CA THR A 47 -18.36 -7.74 1.74
C THR A 47 -19.86 -7.56 1.53
N VAL A 48 -20.25 -7.26 0.32
CA VAL A 48 -21.61 -7.50 -0.15
C VAL A 48 -21.86 -9.02 -0.08
N ALA A 49 -22.96 -9.45 0.53
CA ALA A 49 -23.25 -10.83 0.91
C ALA A 49 -22.82 -11.85 -0.17
N GLY A 50 -21.92 -12.74 0.21
CA GLY A 50 -21.54 -13.92 -0.56
C GLY A 50 -20.37 -13.74 -1.55
N GLN A 51 -19.76 -12.55 -1.63
CA GLN A 51 -18.56 -12.35 -2.47
C GLN A 51 -17.28 -12.25 -1.62
N PRO A 52 -16.13 -12.73 -2.13
CA PRO A 52 -14.83 -12.48 -1.52
C PRO A 52 -14.56 -10.99 -1.39
N PRO A 53 -13.85 -10.52 -0.33
CA PRO A 53 -13.41 -9.13 -0.25
C PRO A 53 -12.58 -8.73 -1.45
N ALA A 54 -12.93 -7.62 -2.13
CA ALA A 54 -12.12 -7.04 -3.19
C ALA A 54 -11.02 -6.17 -2.59
N VAL A 55 -9.78 -6.50 -2.87
CA VAL A 55 -8.61 -5.87 -2.24
C VAL A 55 -7.64 -5.34 -3.27
N LEU A 56 -7.12 -4.13 -3.05
CA LEU A 56 -6.05 -3.53 -3.84
C LEU A 56 -4.79 -3.32 -3.00
N LEU A 57 -3.65 -3.71 -3.55
CA LEU A 57 -2.31 -3.42 -3.04
C LEU A 57 -1.63 -2.45 -4.03
N PRO A 58 -1.71 -1.12 -3.84
CA PRO A 58 -1.07 -0.15 -4.73
C PRO A 58 0.42 -0.02 -4.46
N GLY A 59 1.23 0.17 -5.52
CA GLY A 59 2.68 0.27 -5.41
C GLY A 59 3.30 -0.96 -4.77
N CYS A 60 2.85 -2.14 -5.22
CA CYS A 60 3.07 -3.41 -4.52
C CYS A 60 4.54 -3.87 -4.45
N GLY A 61 5.44 -3.29 -5.24
CA GLY A 61 6.84 -3.70 -5.26
C GLY A 61 7.01 -5.20 -5.47
N ALA A 62 7.47 -5.91 -4.43
CA ALA A 62 7.63 -7.38 -4.45
C ALA A 62 6.34 -8.16 -4.16
N ALA A 63 5.26 -7.49 -3.72
CA ALA A 63 3.94 -8.07 -3.44
C ALA A 63 3.96 -9.27 -2.47
N TRP A 64 4.75 -9.21 -1.40
CA TRP A 64 4.85 -10.30 -0.42
C TRP A 64 3.51 -10.64 0.23
N GLU A 65 2.63 -9.64 0.42
CA GLU A 65 1.36 -9.73 1.11
C GLU A 65 0.27 -10.41 0.28
N LEU A 66 0.41 -10.41 -1.05
CA LEU A 66 -0.61 -10.88 -1.99
C LEU A 66 -1.02 -12.33 -1.74
N ALA A 67 -0.04 -13.22 -1.54
CA ALA A 67 -0.29 -14.64 -1.34
C ALA A 67 -1.18 -14.91 -0.11
N LEU A 68 -0.91 -14.22 1.01
CA LEU A 68 -1.69 -14.35 2.24
C LEU A 68 -3.16 -14.01 2.02
N MET A 69 -3.42 -12.89 1.34
CA MET A 69 -4.79 -12.43 1.09
C MET A 69 -5.55 -13.40 0.17
N LEU A 70 -4.89 -13.89 -0.89
CA LEU A 70 -5.48 -14.87 -1.80
C LEU A 70 -5.73 -16.22 -1.12
N GLU A 71 -4.84 -16.67 -0.25
CA GLU A 71 -5.00 -17.91 0.54
C GLU A 71 -6.10 -17.79 1.60
N ALA A 72 -6.36 -16.58 2.09
CA ALA A 72 -7.52 -16.28 2.93
C ALA A 72 -8.85 -16.22 2.15
N GLY A 73 -8.81 -16.45 0.84
CA GLY A 73 -9.98 -16.42 -0.04
C GLY A 73 -10.43 -15.02 -0.46
N TRP A 74 -9.57 -14.01 -0.35
CA TRP A 74 -9.86 -12.66 -0.79
C TRP A 74 -9.59 -12.50 -2.30
N ASP A 75 -10.33 -11.61 -2.95
CA ASP A 75 -10.12 -11.22 -4.35
C ASP A 75 -9.13 -10.05 -4.40
N ALA A 76 -7.83 -10.37 -4.27
CA ALA A 76 -6.77 -9.39 -4.15
C ALA A 76 -6.05 -9.16 -5.48
N THR A 77 -5.85 -7.89 -5.82
CA THR A 77 -5.05 -7.43 -6.97
C THR A 77 -3.92 -6.54 -6.46
N ALA A 78 -2.71 -6.81 -6.91
CA ALA A 78 -1.53 -5.99 -6.67
C ALA A 78 -1.18 -5.19 -7.91
N ILE A 79 -0.94 -3.89 -7.77
CA ILE A 79 -0.55 -3.04 -8.90
C ILE A 79 0.74 -2.30 -8.61
N ASP A 80 1.54 -2.14 -9.65
CA ASP A 80 2.69 -1.23 -9.66
C ASP A 80 2.82 -0.61 -11.06
N PHE A 81 3.25 0.64 -11.14
CA PHE A 81 3.44 1.26 -12.45
C PHE A 81 4.84 0.99 -13.03
N SER A 82 5.80 0.56 -12.19
CA SER A 82 7.12 0.11 -12.60
C SER A 82 7.05 -1.27 -13.26
N PRO A 83 7.39 -1.42 -14.56
CA PRO A 83 7.46 -2.73 -15.20
C PRO A 83 8.48 -3.67 -14.55
N VAL A 84 9.57 -3.13 -14.01
CA VAL A 84 10.61 -3.91 -13.31
C VAL A 84 10.07 -4.47 -11.99
N ALA A 85 9.36 -3.64 -11.20
CA ALA A 85 8.69 -4.10 -9.98
C ALA A 85 7.68 -5.20 -10.29
N VAL A 86 6.82 -5.01 -11.29
CA VAL A 86 5.82 -6.00 -11.72
C VAL A 86 6.47 -7.31 -12.16
N ALA A 87 7.55 -7.26 -12.94
CA ALA A 87 8.26 -8.46 -13.37
C ALA A 87 8.84 -9.22 -12.17
N ARG A 88 9.45 -8.51 -11.22
CA ARG A 88 9.97 -9.08 -9.98
C ARG A 88 8.85 -9.70 -9.12
N ALA A 89 7.76 -8.97 -8.91
CA ALA A 89 6.62 -9.45 -8.14
C ALA A 89 6.02 -10.73 -8.74
N LYS A 90 5.83 -10.78 -10.07
CA LYS A 90 5.32 -11.97 -10.77
C LYS A 90 6.24 -13.17 -10.61
N ALA A 91 7.56 -12.97 -10.69
CA ALA A 91 8.55 -14.03 -10.49
C ALA A 91 8.49 -14.62 -9.07
N LEU A 92 8.24 -13.77 -8.04
CA LEU A 92 8.13 -14.19 -6.65
C LEU A 92 6.76 -14.82 -6.32
N ALA A 93 5.68 -14.31 -6.90
CA ALA A 93 4.33 -14.73 -6.60
C ALA A 93 3.96 -16.12 -7.19
N GLY A 94 4.73 -16.64 -8.15
CA GLY A 94 4.51 -17.96 -8.73
C GLY A 94 3.08 -18.13 -9.28
N ARG A 95 2.31 -19.05 -8.69
CA ARG A 95 0.91 -19.33 -9.12
C ARG A 95 -0.01 -18.11 -9.04
N TYR A 96 0.33 -17.11 -8.25
CA TYR A 96 -0.46 -15.90 -8.07
C TYR A 96 -0.06 -14.73 -9.01
N ALA A 97 0.88 -14.95 -9.93
CA ALA A 97 1.37 -13.93 -10.86
C ALA A 97 0.26 -13.26 -11.69
N GLY A 98 -0.85 -13.97 -11.94
CA GLY A 98 -2.02 -13.43 -12.65
C GLY A 98 -2.77 -12.32 -11.91
N HIS A 99 -2.56 -12.18 -10.60
CA HIS A 99 -3.14 -11.13 -9.76
C HIS A 99 -2.28 -9.86 -9.67
N ILE A 100 -1.16 -9.81 -10.40
CA ILE A 100 -0.25 -8.66 -10.42
C ILE A 100 -0.36 -7.97 -11.77
N VAL A 101 -0.72 -6.68 -11.75
CA VAL A 101 -1.01 -5.89 -12.94
C VAL A 101 -0.09 -4.67 -12.99
N GLN A 102 0.47 -4.38 -14.17
CA GLN A 102 1.15 -3.11 -14.38
C GLN A 102 0.08 -2.02 -14.59
N ALA A 103 -0.04 -1.11 -13.64
CA ALA A 103 -1.00 -0.02 -13.70
C ALA A 103 -0.54 1.17 -12.84
N ASP A 104 -0.91 2.38 -13.28
CA ASP A 104 -0.85 3.57 -12.43
C ASP A 104 -2.05 3.56 -11.47
N PHE A 105 -1.79 3.82 -10.19
CA PHE A 105 -2.83 3.87 -9.15
C PHE A 105 -3.92 4.91 -9.46
N PHE A 106 -3.54 6.03 -10.06
CA PHE A 106 -4.47 7.11 -10.36
C PHE A 106 -5.41 6.80 -11.53
N ASP A 107 -4.97 5.92 -12.45
CA ASP A 107 -5.74 5.52 -13.62
C ASP A 107 -6.41 4.14 -13.47
N TYR A 108 -6.04 3.37 -12.42
CA TYR A 108 -6.54 2.01 -12.23
C TYR A 108 -8.04 1.99 -11.95
N VAL A 109 -8.79 1.19 -12.71
CA VAL A 109 -10.23 0.99 -12.55
C VAL A 109 -10.49 -0.45 -12.13
N PRO A 110 -10.89 -0.71 -10.87
CA PRO A 110 -11.28 -2.05 -10.45
C PRO A 110 -12.61 -2.45 -11.08
N SER A 111 -12.85 -3.76 -11.21
CA SER A 111 -14.10 -4.32 -11.78
C SER A 111 -15.34 -4.03 -10.91
N ARG A 112 -15.14 -3.74 -9.64
CA ARG A 112 -16.17 -3.37 -8.65
C ARG A 112 -15.55 -2.50 -7.56
N PRO A 113 -16.36 -1.76 -6.77
CA PRO A 113 -15.85 -1.04 -5.61
C PRO A 113 -15.08 -1.97 -4.67
N LEU A 114 -13.99 -1.46 -4.09
CA LEU A 114 -13.11 -2.23 -3.22
C LEU A 114 -13.65 -2.29 -1.79
N ASP A 115 -13.42 -3.41 -1.13
CA ASP A 115 -13.68 -3.59 0.30
C ASP A 115 -12.47 -3.20 1.16
N LEU A 116 -11.26 -3.26 0.57
CA LEU A 116 -10.01 -2.90 1.22
C LEU A 116 -9.00 -2.31 0.22
N VAL A 117 -8.34 -1.23 0.63
CA VAL A 117 -7.05 -0.80 0.07
C VAL A 117 -6.00 -1.01 1.15
N TYR A 118 -4.92 -1.72 0.80
CA TYR A 118 -3.81 -1.99 1.70
C TYR A 118 -2.68 -1.00 1.48
N GLU A 119 -2.36 -0.22 2.52
CA GLU A 119 -1.25 0.75 2.53
C GLU A 119 0.03 0.12 3.08
N GLN A 120 1.07 0.07 2.27
CA GLN A 120 2.41 -0.32 2.70
C GLN A 120 3.44 0.48 1.91
N ALA A 121 4.04 1.47 2.54
CA ALA A 121 5.06 2.33 1.94
C ALA A 121 4.66 3.03 0.63
N PHE A 122 3.35 3.15 0.34
CA PHE A 122 2.84 3.78 -0.88
C PHE A 122 2.68 5.30 -0.73
N LEU A 123 1.97 5.77 0.32
CA LEU A 123 1.78 7.22 0.55
C LEU A 123 3.12 7.93 0.73
N CYS A 124 4.04 7.33 1.47
CA CYS A 124 5.37 7.90 1.70
C CYS A 124 6.32 7.79 0.49
N ALA A 125 5.98 7.01 -0.52
CA ALA A 125 6.73 6.94 -1.78
C ALA A 125 6.44 8.14 -2.70
N LEU A 126 5.30 8.80 -2.51
CA LEU A 126 4.81 9.87 -3.37
C LEU A 126 5.13 11.26 -2.78
N PRO A 127 5.45 12.26 -3.64
CA PRO A 127 5.66 13.63 -3.19
C PRO A 127 4.46 14.19 -2.42
N ARG A 128 4.74 15.03 -1.42
CA ARG A 128 3.73 15.61 -0.52
C ARG A 128 2.58 16.31 -1.27
N ALA A 129 2.88 16.90 -2.44
CA ALA A 129 1.87 17.55 -3.28
C ALA A 129 0.77 16.59 -3.80
N ARG A 130 1.03 15.28 -3.80
CA ARG A 130 0.07 14.28 -4.29
C ARG A 130 -0.82 13.69 -3.18
N ARG A 131 -0.64 14.09 -1.93
CA ARG A 131 -1.36 13.49 -0.78
C ARG A 131 -2.88 13.64 -0.87
N LEU A 132 -3.34 14.82 -1.29
CA LEU A 132 -4.77 15.04 -1.46
C LEU A 132 -5.34 14.13 -2.56
N ASP A 133 -4.66 14.06 -3.70
CA ASP A 133 -5.08 13.19 -4.82
C ASP A 133 -5.14 11.72 -4.38
N VAL A 134 -4.17 11.27 -3.56
CA VAL A 134 -4.15 9.90 -3.03
C VAL A 134 -5.33 9.65 -2.09
N ALA A 135 -5.62 10.57 -1.16
CA ALA A 135 -6.71 10.43 -0.21
C ALA A 135 -8.08 10.41 -0.89
N GLU A 136 -8.29 11.30 -1.86
CA GLU A 136 -9.49 11.34 -2.70
C GLU A 136 -9.63 10.04 -3.50
N ARG A 137 -8.53 9.56 -4.08
CA ARG A 137 -8.53 8.32 -4.87
C ARG A 137 -8.83 7.09 -4.02
N TRP A 138 -8.30 6.99 -2.81
CA TRP A 138 -8.69 5.92 -1.88
C TRP A 138 -10.19 5.94 -1.59
N ALA A 139 -10.76 7.15 -1.38
CA ALA A 139 -12.18 7.29 -1.11
C ALA A 139 -13.05 6.94 -2.34
N GLU A 140 -12.60 7.22 -3.55
CA GLU A 140 -13.29 6.83 -4.79
C GLU A 140 -13.30 5.31 -5.01
N LEU A 141 -12.17 4.66 -4.76
CA LEU A 141 -11.99 3.23 -4.99
C LEU A 141 -12.76 2.36 -3.99
N LEU A 142 -12.86 2.81 -2.73
CA LEU A 142 -13.48 2.06 -1.65
C LEU A 142 -15.00 2.20 -1.65
N ALA A 143 -15.71 1.11 -1.43
CA ALA A 143 -17.13 1.13 -1.12
C ALA A 143 -17.39 1.87 0.22
N PRO A 144 -18.59 2.46 0.45
CA PRO A 144 -18.97 2.92 1.77
C PRO A 144 -18.84 1.81 2.82
N GLY A 145 -18.15 2.09 3.92
CA GLY A 145 -17.80 1.09 4.94
C GLY A 145 -16.56 0.25 4.65
N GLY A 146 -15.98 0.36 3.44
CA GLY A 146 -14.70 -0.25 3.08
C GLY A 146 -13.53 0.29 3.90
N LEU A 147 -12.43 -0.42 3.91
CA LEU A 147 -11.29 -0.14 4.77
C LEU A 147 -10.06 0.33 3.99
N LEU A 148 -9.40 1.33 4.51
CA LEU A 148 -8.01 1.64 4.22
C LEU A 148 -7.20 1.17 5.42
N ALA A 149 -6.39 0.12 5.25
CA ALA A 149 -5.63 -0.46 6.35
C ALA A 149 -4.17 -0.68 5.96
N GLY A 150 -3.26 -0.46 6.89
CA GLY A 150 -1.84 -0.68 6.62
C GLY A 150 -0.89 0.07 7.54
N TYR A 151 0.33 0.22 7.07
CA TYR A 151 1.44 0.83 7.78
C TYR A 151 1.65 2.27 7.31
N PHE A 152 1.32 3.23 8.17
CA PHE A 152 1.50 4.66 7.89
C PHE A 152 2.81 5.14 8.50
N PHE A 153 3.65 5.78 7.67
CA PHE A 153 4.96 6.29 8.04
C PHE A 153 4.89 7.74 8.49
N PHE A 154 5.35 8.02 9.71
CA PHE A 154 5.36 9.34 10.33
C PHE A 154 6.78 9.88 10.49
N ASP A 155 7.08 11.03 9.89
CA ASP A 155 8.36 11.72 10.01
C ASP A 155 8.18 13.20 9.65
N ASP A 156 9.02 14.05 10.22
CA ASP A 156 9.07 15.48 9.92
C ASP A 156 10.00 15.81 8.73
N VAL A 157 10.73 14.82 8.20
CA VAL A 157 11.68 15.01 7.10
C VAL A 157 10.95 15.36 5.81
N LEU A 158 11.32 16.51 5.22
CA LEU A 158 10.71 17.02 4.00
C LEU A 158 11.20 16.32 2.74
N LYS A 159 12.41 15.74 2.78
CA LYS A 159 13.02 15.03 1.64
C LYS A 159 12.60 13.57 1.65
N GLY A 160 12.37 13.03 0.48
CA GLY A 160 11.98 11.63 0.29
C GLY A 160 12.31 11.11 -1.10
N PRO A 161 11.85 9.93 -1.48
CA PRO A 161 11.17 8.97 -0.62
C PRO A 161 12.10 8.32 0.44
N PRO A 162 11.55 7.93 1.61
CA PRO A 162 10.17 8.12 2.04
C PRO A 162 9.88 9.55 2.48
N PHE A 163 8.71 10.09 2.06
CA PHE A 163 8.23 11.42 2.49
C PHE A 163 7.39 11.28 3.76
N GLY A 164 7.88 11.82 4.87
CA GLY A 164 7.17 11.78 6.14
C GLY A 164 5.91 12.64 6.17
N ILE A 165 4.93 12.27 6.97
CA ILE A 165 3.72 13.03 7.29
C ILE A 165 3.59 13.15 8.81
N ALA A 166 3.11 14.30 9.31
CA ALA A 166 2.75 14.42 10.71
C ALA A 166 1.39 13.74 10.97
N ARG A 167 1.19 13.20 12.18
CA ARG A 167 -0.06 12.54 12.55
C ARG A 167 -1.27 13.45 12.31
N ALA A 168 -1.23 14.68 12.80
CA ALA A 168 -2.33 15.62 12.63
C ALA A 168 -2.61 15.98 11.15
N GLU A 169 -1.57 15.96 10.30
CA GLU A 169 -1.71 16.15 8.87
C GLU A 169 -2.44 14.97 8.21
N LEU A 170 -2.10 13.73 8.58
CA LEU A 170 -2.80 12.55 8.09
C LEU A 170 -4.27 12.54 8.55
N ASP A 171 -4.53 12.85 9.84
CA ASP A 171 -5.88 12.92 10.37
C ASP A 171 -6.72 13.95 9.61
N ALA A 172 -6.19 15.15 9.38
CA ALA A 172 -6.88 16.21 8.62
C ALA A 172 -7.10 15.81 7.14
N LEU A 173 -6.13 15.12 6.53
CA LEU A 173 -6.20 14.66 5.14
C LEU A 173 -7.32 13.62 4.95
N LEU A 174 -7.46 12.68 5.88
CA LEU A 174 -8.41 11.57 5.75
C LEU A 174 -9.79 11.89 6.34
N ALA A 175 -9.90 12.84 7.28
CA ALA A 175 -11.16 13.21 7.96
C ALA A 175 -12.35 13.51 7.04
N PRO A 176 -12.20 14.07 5.82
CA PRO A 176 -13.35 14.30 4.95
C PRO A 176 -14.07 13.02 4.52
N HIS A 177 -13.35 11.90 4.43
CA HIS A 177 -13.86 10.67 3.83
C HIS A 177 -13.81 9.46 4.76
N PHE A 178 -13.02 9.51 5.86
CA PHE A 178 -12.71 8.34 6.66
C PHE A 178 -12.83 8.60 8.15
N ASP A 179 -13.15 7.56 8.91
CA ASP A 179 -13.04 7.50 10.37
C ASP A 179 -11.91 6.54 10.77
N CYS A 180 -10.97 7.01 11.60
CA CYS A 180 -9.93 6.15 12.17
C CYS A 180 -10.57 5.19 13.19
N ILE A 181 -10.42 3.89 12.98
CA ILE A 181 -11.02 2.85 13.84
C ILE A 181 -9.99 1.96 14.54
N ALA A 182 -8.73 2.02 14.13
CA ALA A 182 -7.60 1.39 14.83
C ALA A 182 -6.31 2.19 14.61
N ASP A 183 -5.44 2.21 15.62
CA ASP A 183 -4.16 2.89 15.61
C ASP A 183 -3.21 2.23 16.61
N ASP A 184 -2.41 1.28 16.12
CA ASP A 184 -1.57 0.42 16.92
C ASP A 184 -0.08 0.67 16.67
N ALA A 185 0.72 0.49 17.71
CA ALA A 185 2.18 0.55 17.60
C ALA A 185 2.71 -0.65 16.79
N VAL A 186 3.69 -0.39 15.93
CA VAL A 186 4.39 -1.42 15.16
C VAL A 186 5.72 -1.76 15.87
N THR A 187 5.97 -3.04 16.06
CA THR A 187 7.17 -3.54 16.75
C THR A 187 8.16 -4.25 15.83
N ASP A 188 7.75 -4.57 14.61
CA ASP A 188 8.52 -5.31 13.61
C ASP A 188 8.92 -4.47 12.39
N SER A 189 8.98 -3.13 12.54
CA SER A 189 9.40 -2.23 11.45
C SER A 189 10.83 -2.53 10.98
N ILE A 190 11.02 -2.45 9.67
CA ILE A 190 12.35 -2.52 9.08
C ILE A 190 13.16 -1.25 9.38
N PRO A 191 14.51 -1.28 9.27
CA PRO A 191 15.36 -0.17 9.73
C PRO A 191 15.00 1.22 9.20
N VAL A 192 14.55 1.32 7.94
CA VAL A 192 14.20 2.61 7.31
C VAL A 192 12.94 3.24 7.93
N PHE A 193 12.07 2.43 8.54
CA PHE A 193 10.81 2.86 9.13
C PHE A 193 10.76 2.69 10.67
N ALA A 194 11.82 2.16 11.27
CA ALA A 194 11.84 1.79 12.68
C ALA A 194 11.47 2.96 13.61
N GLY A 195 10.49 2.74 14.47
CA GLY A 195 9.96 3.72 15.41
C GLY A 195 9.10 4.83 14.79
N LYS A 196 8.82 4.75 13.48
CA LYS A 196 8.11 5.78 12.71
C LYS A 196 6.88 5.25 11.97
N GLU A 197 6.53 4.00 12.17
CA GLU A 197 5.33 3.39 11.59
C GLU A 197 4.28 3.12 12.64
N ARG A 198 3.02 3.22 12.20
CA ARG A 198 1.86 2.74 12.94
C ARG A 198 1.00 1.89 12.04
N TRP A 199 0.45 0.81 12.58
CA TRP A 199 -0.63 0.08 11.93
C TRP A 199 -1.93 0.83 12.17
N MET A 200 -2.60 1.22 11.10
CA MET A 200 -3.85 1.98 11.22
C MET A 200 -4.93 1.40 10.31
N ILE A 201 -6.17 1.52 10.76
CA ILE A 201 -7.34 1.15 9.98
C ILE A 201 -8.30 2.35 9.96
N TRP A 202 -8.65 2.75 8.76
CA TRP A 202 -9.60 3.82 8.48
C TRP A 202 -10.81 3.24 7.75
N ARG A 203 -12.01 3.61 8.18
CA ARG A 203 -13.25 3.17 7.54
C ARG A 203 -13.81 4.29 6.66
N ARG A 204 -14.11 3.96 5.39
CA ARG A 204 -14.79 4.86 4.46
C ARG A 204 -16.22 5.16 4.98
N ARG A 205 -16.58 6.42 5.04
CA ARG A 205 -17.94 6.88 5.40
C ARG A 205 -18.96 6.59 4.33
#